data_4f393bc797e8099876e023f9d63d9ed0
#
_entry.id   4f393bc797e8099876e023f9d63d9ed0
#
_cell.length_a   1.000
_cell.length_b   1.000
_cell.length_c   1.000
_cell.angle_alpha   90.00
_cell.angle_beta   90.00
_cell.angle_gamma   90.00
#
_symmetry.space_group_name_H-M   'P 1'
#
loop_
_entity.id
_entity.type
_entity.pdbx_description
1 polymer ?
#
loop_
_entity_poly.entity_id
_entity_poly.type
_entity_poly.pdbx_seq_one_letter_code
_entity_poly.pdbx_strand_id
1 'polypeptide(L)'
;AFAVHNGKWIFLGGRIDGLHIMQANQAFPTFGRNDSVFVVDPVTDTYQAASVAQLPFIIYEALGSSNMQSYQKDNHLYMIGGYGKSDSSGVYTTFPSLISIDLDCLISNVSGGSSINTCFRQLLDTNLAVSGGELEKIDSTYYLVFGHYFHGAYAETPQISPFVQRYTHEIRKFNINDDGVNLSISNYTAIQDTNIFHRRDYNLVPQIYPSGEFGMTAFGGVFQKNANQPFLTPIDITSTNVQHQSSFNENLNQYTTATLPVYDSINNYMHTLFFGGMSLYTLDTATNVLIQDTLVPFIQSISKVTRDNVGGLTEYQMAESMPGYLGTNSFFIPD
;
A
#
# COMPACT_ATOMS: atom_id res chain seq x y z
N ALA A 1 -1.83 8.80 0.04
CA ALA A 1 -3.11 8.09 -0.17
C ALA A 1 -3.92 8.77 -1.27
N PHE A 2 -4.83 8.01 -1.83
CA PHE A 2 -5.67 8.40 -2.95
C PHE A 2 -7.13 7.95 -2.70
N ALA A 3 -8.09 8.76 -3.15
CA ALA A 3 -9.51 8.40 -3.17
C ALA A 3 -10.21 8.99 -4.40
N VAL A 4 -11.29 8.36 -4.83
CA VAL A 4 -12.21 8.88 -5.85
C VAL A 4 -13.59 9.02 -5.22
N HIS A 5 -14.14 10.24 -5.22
CA HIS A 5 -15.47 10.47 -4.66
C HIS A 5 -16.17 11.63 -5.38
N ASN A 6 -17.46 11.44 -5.75
CA ASN A 6 -18.27 12.42 -6.47
C ASN A 6 -17.59 13.00 -7.72
N GLY A 7 -16.90 12.14 -8.50
CA GLY A 7 -16.18 12.54 -9.71
C GLY A 7 -14.91 13.37 -9.46
N LYS A 8 -14.44 13.46 -8.22
CA LYS A 8 -13.20 14.13 -7.85
C LYS A 8 -12.13 13.12 -7.44
N TRP A 9 -10.87 13.45 -7.73
CA TRP A 9 -9.71 12.74 -7.24
C TRP A 9 -9.14 13.47 -6.03
N ILE A 10 -8.88 12.74 -4.97
CA ILE A 10 -8.37 13.28 -3.72
C ILE A 10 -6.99 12.69 -3.46
N PHE A 11 -6.00 13.55 -3.26
CA PHE A 11 -4.64 13.15 -2.89
C PHE A 11 -4.25 13.80 -1.57
N LEU A 12 -3.72 13.00 -0.63
CA LEU A 12 -3.28 13.51 0.66
C LEU A 12 -2.26 12.59 1.31
N GLY A 13 -1.52 13.15 2.26
CA GLY A 13 -0.53 12.42 3.03
C GLY A 13 0.69 11.98 2.22
N GLY A 14 1.59 11.27 2.87
CA GLY A 14 2.83 10.78 2.27
C GLY A 14 3.89 11.86 2.11
N ARG A 15 4.72 11.70 1.09
CA ARG A 15 5.94 12.49 0.88
C ARG A 15 6.04 12.98 -0.56
N ILE A 16 6.78 14.09 -0.74
CA ILE A 16 7.02 14.73 -2.04
C ILE A 16 8.50 14.71 -2.47
N ASP A 17 9.39 14.11 -1.64
CA ASP A 17 10.84 14.09 -1.87
C ASP A 17 11.33 12.81 -2.59
N GLY A 18 10.41 11.97 -3.07
CA GLY A 18 10.73 10.76 -3.83
C GLY A 18 11.32 9.64 -2.97
N LEU A 19 12.20 8.83 -3.56
CA LEU A 19 12.83 7.72 -2.84
C LEU A 19 13.81 8.24 -1.78
N HIS A 20 13.74 7.63 -0.60
CA HIS A 20 14.62 7.99 0.50
C HIS A 20 16.07 7.53 0.25
N ILE A 21 17.02 8.33 0.78
CA ILE A 21 18.42 7.92 0.86
C ILE A 21 18.68 7.08 2.13
N MET A 22 19.77 6.30 2.13
CA MET A 22 20.12 5.43 3.27
C MET A 22 21.09 6.13 4.25
N GLN A 23 20.87 7.45 4.51
CA GLN A 23 21.69 8.20 5.46
C GLN A 23 20.87 8.53 6.70
N ALA A 24 21.42 8.21 7.87
CA ALA A 24 20.78 8.48 9.15
C ALA A 24 20.33 9.95 9.26
N ASN A 25 19.13 10.17 9.77
CA ASN A 25 18.47 11.47 9.92
C ASN A 25 18.22 12.28 8.63
N GLN A 26 18.56 11.73 7.46
CA GLN A 26 18.29 12.35 6.16
C GLN A 26 17.35 11.50 5.28
N ALA A 27 17.11 10.25 5.67
CA ALA A 27 16.29 9.32 4.89
C ALA A 27 14.82 9.77 4.76
N PHE A 28 14.26 10.41 5.78
CA PHE A 28 12.86 10.87 5.81
C PHE A 28 12.78 12.26 6.47
N PRO A 29 13.36 13.31 5.84
CA PRO A 29 13.38 14.65 6.43
C PRO A 29 11.95 15.22 6.51
N THR A 30 11.70 16.05 7.53
CA THR A 30 10.35 16.62 7.76
C THR A 30 9.91 17.57 6.64
N PHE A 31 10.85 18.23 5.96
CA PHE A 31 10.54 19.10 4.82
C PHE A 31 10.03 18.34 3.57
N GLY A 32 10.24 17.04 3.50
CA GLY A 32 9.71 16.18 2.41
C GLY A 32 8.30 15.68 2.64
N ARG A 33 7.61 16.06 3.73
CA ARG A 33 6.21 15.73 3.96
C ARG A 33 5.30 16.42 2.93
N ASN A 34 4.28 15.72 2.49
CA ASN A 34 3.17 16.38 1.81
C ASN A 34 2.30 17.08 2.87
N ASP A 35 2.30 18.39 2.87
CA ASP A 35 1.54 19.23 3.81
C ASP A 35 0.21 19.73 3.24
N SER A 36 -0.25 19.14 2.14
CA SER A 36 -1.45 19.56 1.43
C SER A 36 -2.39 18.40 1.12
N VAL A 37 -3.67 18.70 1.14
CA VAL A 37 -4.73 17.89 0.50
C VAL A 37 -5.05 18.53 -0.83
N PHE A 38 -5.12 17.73 -1.90
CA PHE A 38 -5.54 18.17 -3.23
C PHE A 38 -6.87 17.52 -3.59
N VAL A 39 -7.80 18.32 -4.08
CA VAL A 39 -9.07 17.90 -4.69
C VAL A 39 -8.99 18.28 -6.15
N VAL A 40 -8.89 17.30 -7.03
CA VAL A 40 -8.72 17.46 -8.49
C VAL A 40 -10.05 17.15 -9.16
N ASP A 41 -10.44 18.01 -10.08
CA ASP A 41 -11.55 17.79 -11.01
C ASP A 41 -10.97 17.32 -12.37
N PRO A 42 -11.03 16.02 -12.69
CA PRO A 42 -10.45 15.52 -13.93
C PRO A 42 -11.23 15.97 -15.19
N VAL A 43 -12.50 16.38 -15.04
CA VAL A 43 -13.33 16.84 -16.17
C VAL A 43 -12.94 18.24 -16.61
N THR A 44 -12.62 19.11 -15.65
CA THR A 44 -12.26 20.51 -15.94
C THR A 44 -10.74 20.75 -15.92
N ASP A 45 -9.96 19.72 -15.61
CA ASP A 45 -8.50 19.78 -15.44
C ASP A 45 -8.06 20.89 -14.46
N THR A 46 -8.78 20.98 -13.34
CA THR A 46 -8.51 21.96 -12.27
C THR A 46 -8.33 21.28 -10.93
N TYR A 47 -7.66 21.95 -10.00
CA TYR A 47 -7.57 21.47 -8.63
C TYR A 47 -7.71 22.58 -7.60
N GLN A 48 -8.07 22.19 -6.39
CA GLN A 48 -8.05 23.03 -5.19
C GLN A 48 -7.25 22.33 -4.11
N ALA A 49 -6.65 23.10 -3.21
CA ALA A 49 -5.82 22.55 -2.15
C ALA A 49 -6.08 23.22 -0.81
N ALA A 50 -5.90 22.47 0.27
CA ALA A 50 -5.90 22.97 1.63
C ALA A 50 -4.69 22.45 2.40
N SER A 51 -4.12 23.27 3.28
CA SER A 51 -3.00 22.85 4.12
C SER A 51 -3.46 21.93 5.24
N VAL A 52 -2.78 20.79 5.43
CA VAL A 52 -2.98 19.88 6.58
C VAL A 52 -2.36 20.42 7.87
N ALA A 53 -1.57 21.50 7.82
CA ALA A 53 -1.00 22.14 9.01
C ALA A 53 -2.05 22.73 9.97
N GLN A 54 -3.30 22.90 9.51
CA GLN A 54 -4.43 23.29 10.34
C GLN A 54 -5.02 22.15 11.19
N LEU A 55 -4.65 20.89 10.87
CA LEU A 55 -5.13 19.71 11.60
C LEU A 55 -4.50 19.62 12.99
N PRO A 56 -5.13 18.90 13.94
CA PRO A 56 -4.48 18.54 15.18
C PRO A 56 -3.10 17.91 14.92
N PHE A 57 -2.11 18.33 15.69
CA PHE A 57 -0.71 18.02 15.44
C PHE A 57 -0.43 16.53 15.31
N ILE A 58 -1.10 15.69 16.09
CA ILE A 58 -0.98 14.23 16.07
C ILE A 58 -1.49 13.61 14.74
N ILE A 59 -2.50 14.23 14.10
CA ILE A 59 -2.98 13.82 12.77
C ILE A 59 -2.01 14.31 11.70
N TYR A 60 -1.57 15.58 11.80
CA TYR A 60 -0.64 16.19 10.87
C TYR A 60 0.66 15.39 10.73
N GLU A 61 1.31 15.03 11.86
CA GLU A 61 2.58 14.28 11.81
C GLU A 61 2.40 12.86 11.27
N ALA A 62 1.27 12.20 11.55
CA ALA A 62 0.96 10.87 11.02
C ALA A 62 0.68 10.92 9.52
N LEU A 63 -0.06 11.89 9.01
CA LEU A 63 -0.31 12.08 7.57
C LEU A 63 0.98 12.30 6.76
N GLY A 64 1.98 12.98 7.33
CA GLY A 64 3.27 13.22 6.70
C GLY A 64 4.23 12.02 6.73
N SER A 65 3.78 10.85 7.16
CA SER A 65 4.56 9.61 7.17
C SER A 65 4.61 8.94 5.80
N SER A 66 5.52 8.00 5.61
CA SER A 66 5.61 7.18 4.40
C SER A 66 5.05 5.77 4.62
N ASN A 67 4.70 5.09 3.53
CA ASN A 67 4.24 3.70 3.52
C ASN A 67 3.08 3.43 4.49
N MET A 68 2.13 4.39 4.56
CA MET A 68 0.83 4.18 5.19
C MET A 68 -0.02 3.26 4.32
N GLN A 69 -0.85 2.46 4.97
CA GLN A 69 -1.88 1.67 4.32
C GLN A 69 -3.17 2.49 4.23
N SER A 70 -3.90 2.37 3.14
CA SER A 70 -5.17 3.09 2.99
C SER A 70 -6.23 2.25 2.29
N TYR A 71 -7.48 2.49 2.65
CA TYR A 71 -8.65 1.86 2.03
C TYR A 71 -9.82 2.84 1.98
N GLN A 72 -10.40 2.99 0.81
CA GLN A 72 -11.62 3.77 0.67
C GLN A 72 -12.85 2.86 0.80
N LYS A 73 -13.76 3.23 1.70
CA LYS A 73 -15.09 2.64 1.81
C LYS A 73 -16.15 3.73 1.66
N ASP A 74 -16.91 3.66 0.59
CA ASP A 74 -17.96 4.64 0.30
C ASP A 74 -17.41 6.08 0.30
N ASN A 75 -17.92 6.94 1.18
CA ASN A 75 -17.47 8.32 1.36
C ASN A 75 -16.38 8.48 2.46
N HIS A 76 -15.77 7.40 2.91
CA HIS A 76 -14.69 7.46 3.90
C HIS A 76 -13.38 6.89 3.35
N LEU A 77 -12.28 7.60 3.60
CA LEU A 77 -10.92 7.08 3.40
C LEU A 77 -10.30 6.77 4.77
N TYR A 78 -9.92 5.53 4.98
CA TYR A 78 -9.18 5.08 6.16
C TYR A 78 -7.70 4.99 5.85
N MET A 79 -6.86 5.52 6.74
CA MET A 79 -5.40 5.49 6.62
C MET A 79 -4.80 4.95 7.91
N ILE A 80 -3.89 3.98 7.82
CA ILE A 80 -3.30 3.29 8.98
C ILE A 80 -1.79 3.37 8.95
N GLY A 81 -1.18 3.59 10.13
CA GLY A 81 0.23 3.42 10.36
C GLY A 81 1.12 4.45 9.65
N GLY A 82 2.13 3.94 8.93
CA GLY A 82 3.16 4.74 8.28
C GLY A 82 4.35 5.07 9.18
N TYR A 83 5.51 5.32 8.56
CA TYR A 83 6.76 5.63 9.25
C TYR A 83 7.22 7.05 8.96
N GLY A 84 7.63 7.75 9.99
CA GLY A 84 8.13 9.11 9.88
C GLY A 84 8.67 9.65 11.20
N LYS A 85 9.16 10.89 11.18
CA LYS A 85 9.59 11.57 12.39
C LYS A 85 8.37 12.10 13.14
N SER A 86 8.22 11.73 14.40
CA SER A 86 7.30 12.41 15.31
C SER A 86 7.96 13.67 15.80
N ASP A 87 7.39 14.82 15.52
CA ASP A 87 7.93 16.11 15.96
C ASP A 87 7.69 16.34 17.45
N SER A 88 6.64 15.71 18.01
CA SER A 88 6.33 15.78 19.44
C SER A 88 7.39 15.08 20.31
N SER A 89 7.93 13.94 19.86
CA SER A 89 8.96 13.17 20.56
C SER A 89 10.37 13.39 20.01
N GLY A 90 10.50 13.95 18.80
CA GLY A 90 11.76 14.06 18.07
C GLY A 90 12.28 12.75 17.48
N VAL A 91 11.53 11.65 17.61
CA VAL A 91 11.96 10.29 17.25
C VAL A 91 11.29 9.84 15.97
N TYR A 92 12.03 9.11 15.12
CA TYR A 92 11.46 8.40 13.99
C TYR A 92 10.75 7.13 14.47
N THR A 93 9.51 6.93 14.04
CA THR A 93 8.71 5.78 14.49
C THR A 93 7.61 5.44 13.50
N THR A 94 7.10 4.21 13.59
CA THR A 94 5.85 3.83 12.95
C THR A 94 4.69 4.29 13.81
N PHE A 95 3.76 5.07 13.23
CA PHE A 95 2.64 5.66 13.96
C PHE A 95 1.57 4.61 14.28
N PRO A 96 1.06 4.54 15.53
CA PRO A 96 -0.03 3.65 15.93
C PRO A 96 -1.40 4.28 15.61
N SER A 97 -1.62 4.73 14.38
CA SER A 97 -2.72 5.60 14.01
C SER A 97 -3.66 4.95 13.01
N LEU A 98 -4.97 5.04 13.25
CA LEU A 98 -6.03 4.95 12.25
C LEU A 98 -6.64 6.34 12.10
N ILE A 99 -6.60 6.88 10.89
CA ILE A 99 -7.23 8.14 10.53
C ILE A 99 -8.42 7.83 9.63
N SER A 100 -9.60 8.34 9.98
CA SER A 100 -10.79 8.34 9.15
C SER A 100 -11.02 9.73 8.58
N ILE A 101 -11.30 9.81 7.30
CA ILE A 101 -11.50 11.05 6.54
C ILE A 101 -12.86 10.98 5.86
N ASP A 102 -13.74 11.90 6.19
CA ASP A 102 -15.02 12.09 5.51
C ASP A 102 -14.78 12.86 4.20
N LEU A 103 -14.97 12.20 3.08
CA LEU A 103 -14.68 12.74 1.75
C LEU A 103 -15.67 13.80 1.30
N ASP A 104 -16.95 13.71 1.69
CA ASP A 104 -17.95 14.74 1.40
C ASP A 104 -17.60 16.05 2.12
N CYS A 105 -17.30 15.95 3.42
CA CYS A 105 -16.82 17.07 4.22
C CYS A 105 -15.55 17.67 3.63
N LEU A 106 -14.57 16.82 3.28
CA LEU A 106 -13.26 17.25 2.78
C LEU A 106 -13.39 18.00 1.45
N ILE A 107 -14.10 17.44 0.46
CA ILE A 107 -14.31 18.06 -0.84
C ILE A 107 -15.03 19.40 -0.68
N SER A 108 -16.10 19.45 0.12
CA SER A 108 -16.88 20.66 0.37
C SER A 108 -16.02 21.76 1.00
N ASN A 109 -15.24 21.41 2.05
CA ASN A 109 -14.47 22.40 2.80
C ASN A 109 -13.24 22.90 2.00
N VAL A 110 -12.56 22.03 1.27
CA VAL A 110 -11.44 22.44 0.37
C VAL A 110 -11.97 23.36 -0.71
N SER A 111 -13.10 23.02 -1.35
CA SER A 111 -13.70 23.83 -2.43
C SER A 111 -14.27 25.15 -1.90
N GLY A 112 -14.80 25.17 -0.68
CA GLY A 112 -15.37 26.37 -0.06
C GLY A 112 -14.35 27.24 0.70
N GLY A 113 -13.08 26.82 0.80
CA GLY A 113 -12.04 27.52 1.57
C GLY A 113 -12.28 27.48 3.09
N SER A 114 -13.02 26.47 3.56
CA SER A 114 -13.35 26.28 4.98
C SER A 114 -12.31 25.37 5.66
N SER A 115 -12.32 25.35 7.00
CA SER A 115 -11.43 24.47 7.77
C SER A 115 -11.77 23.00 7.55
N ILE A 116 -10.74 22.18 7.28
CA ILE A 116 -10.86 20.73 7.10
C ILE A 116 -10.81 19.93 8.41
N ASN A 117 -10.61 20.57 9.56
CA ASN A 117 -10.40 19.89 10.84
C ASN A 117 -11.51 18.89 11.21
N THR A 118 -12.76 19.25 10.94
CA THR A 118 -13.92 18.42 11.29
C THR A 118 -14.09 17.20 10.38
N CYS A 119 -13.36 17.15 9.27
CA CYS A 119 -13.44 16.05 8.32
C CYS A 119 -12.56 14.86 8.74
N PHE A 120 -11.71 15.01 9.76
CA PHE A 120 -10.74 14.02 10.21
C PHE A 120 -11.09 13.51 11.61
N ARG A 121 -10.98 12.21 11.80
CA ARG A 121 -11.04 11.52 13.10
C ARG A 121 -9.86 10.60 13.24
N GLN A 122 -9.39 10.37 14.46
CA GLN A 122 -8.22 9.52 14.73
C GLN A 122 -8.46 8.59 15.91
N LEU A 123 -8.02 7.35 15.76
CA LEU A 123 -7.84 6.37 16.81
C LEU A 123 -6.35 6.06 16.94
N LEU A 124 -5.85 5.95 18.16
CA LEU A 124 -4.51 5.44 18.44
C LEU A 124 -4.62 4.03 19.03
N ASP A 125 -4.00 3.06 18.33
CA ASP A 125 -3.94 1.66 18.76
C ASP A 125 -2.61 1.06 18.30
N THR A 126 -1.84 0.50 19.23
CA THR A 126 -0.53 -0.09 18.95
C THR A 126 -0.57 -1.27 17.98
N ASN A 127 -1.71 -1.96 17.88
CA ASN A 127 -1.92 -3.00 16.87
C ASN A 127 -1.93 -2.46 15.44
N LEU A 128 -2.10 -1.15 15.26
CA LEU A 128 -2.12 -0.48 13.96
C LEU A 128 -0.79 0.17 13.59
N ALA A 129 0.26 0.00 14.42
CA ALA A 129 1.60 0.51 14.16
C ALA A 129 2.30 -0.35 13.10
N VAL A 130 1.95 -0.12 11.83
CA VAL A 130 2.46 -0.86 10.66
C VAL A 130 2.89 0.11 9.57
N SER A 131 3.94 -0.23 8.85
CA SER A 131 4.43 0.47 7.66
C SER A 131 4.77 -0.56 6.57
N GLY A 132 4.52 -0.24 5.31
CA GLY A 132 4.80 -1.14 4.17
C GLY A 132 3.96 -2.42 4.16
N GLY A 133 2.83 -2.43 4.87
CA GLY A 133 1.76 -3.40 4.71
C GLY A 133 0.72 -2.91 3.72
N GLU A 134 -0.43 -3.59 3.66
CA GLU A 134 -1.57 -3.19 2.85
C GLU A 134 -2.87 -3.36 3.64
N LEU A 135 -3.87 -2.55 3.33
CA LEU A 135 -5.20 -2.58 3.95
C LEU A 135 -6.25 -2.89 2.90
N GLU A 136 -6.94 -4.00 3.08
CA GLU A 136 -8.03 -4.42 2.21
C GLU A 136 -9.25 -4.89 3.02
N LYS A 137 -10.36 -5.17 2.36
CA LYS A 137 -11.62 -5.53 3.01
C LYS A 137 -12.30 -6.71 2.32
N ILE A 138 -12.71 -7.70 3.10
CA ILE A 138 -13.63 -8.76 2.67
C ILE A 138 -14.89 -8.66 3.53
N ASP A 139 -16.05 -8.52 2.91
CA ASP A 139 -17.35 -8.29 3.58
C ASP A 139 -17.33 -7.09 4.54
N SER A 140 -17.46 -7.33 5.82
CA SER A 140 -17.40 -6.28 6.87
C SER A 140 -16.03 -6.19 7.56
N THR A 141 -15.10 -7.11 7.26
CA THR A 141 -13.83 -7.25 7.96
C THR A 141 -12.70 -6.60 7.18
N TYR A 142 -11.93 -5.74 7.84
CA TYR A 142 -10.68 -5.19 7.32
C TYR A 142 -9.53 -6.14 7.61
N TYR A 143 -8.62 -6.23 6.66
CA TYR A 143 -7.40 -7.03 6.69
C TYR A 143 -6.20 -6.11 6.56
N LEU A 144 -5.48 -5.92 7.66
CA LEU A 144 -4.18 -5.26 7.67
C LEU A 144 -3.13 -6.35 7.51
N VAL A 145 -2.56 -6.43 6.32
CA VAL A 145 -1.75 -7.56 5.88
C VAL A 145 -0.28 -7.21 6.00
N PHE A 146 0.51 -8.06 6.63
CA PHE A 146 1.98 -8.02 6.75
C PHE A 146 2.56 -6.65 7.18
N GLY A 147 3.66 -6.22 6.54
CA GLY A 147 4.36 -4.98 6.90
C GLY A 147 5.30 -5.13 8.09
N HIS A 148 5.78 -4.01 8.58
CA HIS A 148 6.71 -3.98 9.72
C HIS A 148 6.45 -2.79 10.65
N TYR A 149 6.96 -2.89 11.88
CA TYR A 149 7.18 -1.80 12.78
C TYR A 149 8.65 -1.36 12.68
N PHE A 150 8.89 -0.06 12.54
CA PHE A 150 10.22 0.52 12.52
C PHE A 150 10.32 1.66 13.53
N HIS A 151 11.38 1.68 14.34
CA HIS A 151 11.63 2.70 15.35
C HIS A 151 13.10 3.09 15.36
N GLY A 152 13.40 4.38 15.40
CA GLY A 152 14.73 4.95 15.21
C GLY A 152 14.92 5.50 13.80
N ALA A 153 15.99 6.25 13.58
CA ALA A 153 16.28 6.83 12.27
C ALA A 153 16.76 5.75 11.30
N TYR A 154 16.14 5.72 10.09
CA TYR A 154 16.52 4.78 9.06
C TYR A 154 17.96 4.99 8.62
N ALA A 155 18.74 3.92 8.59
CA ALA A 155 20.13 3.90 8.17
C ALA A 155 20.45 2.56 7.49
N GLU A 156 21.55 2.50 6.78
CA GLU A 156 21.99 1.27 6.10
C GLU A 156 22.22 0.14 7.11
N THR A 157 22.79 0.46 8.28
CA THR A 157 22.97 -0.52 9.35
C THR A 157 22.68 0.09 10.73
N PRO A 158 22.29 -0.72 11.74
CA PRO A 158 22.10 -0.26 13.11
C PRO A 158 23.35 0.30 13.78
N GLN A 159 24.54 0.00 13.26
CA GLN A 159 25.82 0.55 13.74
C GLN A 159 25.99 2.03 13.36
N ILE A 160 25.38 2.46 12.25
CA ILE A 160 25.41 3.86 11.80
C ILE A 160 24.40 4.68 12.62
N SER A 161 23.19 4.14 12.84
CA SER A 161 22.16 4.74 13.68
C SER A 161 21.33 3.64 14.32
N PRO A 162 21.14 3.64 15.66
CA PRO A 162 20.36 2.61 16.32
C PRO A 162 18.91 2.66 15.83
N PHE A 163 18.42 1.55 15.34
CA PHE A 163 17.01 1.35 15.01
C PHE A 163 16.53 -0.04 15.38
N VAL A 164 15.23 -0.19 15.49
CA VAL A 164 14.55 -1.48 15.69
C VAL A 164 13.61 -1.68 14.51
N GLN A 165 13.78 -2.78 13.78
CA GLN A 165 12.85 -3.23 12.75
C GLN A 165 12.25 -4.58 13.16
N ARG A 166 10.94 -4.68 13.12
CA ARG A 166 10.21 -5.93 13.42
C ARG A 166 9.13 -6.12 12.38
N TYR A 167 9.28 -7.14 11.55
CA TYR A 167 8.18 -7.57 10.68
C TYR A 167 7.01 -8.05 11.53
N THR A 168 5.79 -7.73 11.11
CA THR A 168 4.59 -8.12 11.89
C THR A 168 4.36 -9.61 11.86
N HIS A 169 4.66 -10.26 10.73
CA HIS A 169 4.37 -11.68 10.48
C HIS A 169 2.88 -12.02 10.65
N GLU A 170 2.01 -11.05 10.39
CA GLU A 170 0.58 -11.15 10.71
C GLU A 170 -0.31 -10.72 9.56
N ILE A 171 -1.47 -11.37 9.49
CA ILE A 171 -2.68 -10.84 8.85
C ILE A 171 -3.62 -10.48 9.99
N ARG A 172 -3.82 -9.20 10.24
CA ARG A 172 -4.67 -8.65 11.29
C ARG A 172 -6.05 -8.40 10.73
N LYS A 173 -7.08 -8.90 11.40
CA LYS A 173 -8.48 -8.78 11.00
C LYS A 173 -9.23 -7.99 12.06
N PHE A 174 -10.04 -7.03 11.64
CA PHE A 174 -10.87 -6.22 12.55
C PHE A 174 -12.01 -5.54 11.80
N ASN A 175 -13.00 -5.05 12.54
CA ASN A 175 -14.01 -4.14 12.01
C ASN A 175 -13.65 -2.71 12.40
N ILE A 176 -13.85 -1.76 11.50
CA ILE A 176 -13.81 -0.32 11.81
C ILE A 176 -15.25 0.15 12.08
N ASN A 177 -15.47 0.75 13.25
CA ASN A 177 -16.71 1.37 13.64
C ASN A 177 -16.49 2.88 13.64
N ASP A 178 -17.17 3.57 12.73
CA ASP A 178 -17.12 5.01 12.57
C ASP A 178 -18.54 5.53 12.44
N ASP A 179 -19.02 6.25 13.45
CA ASP A 179 -20.39 6.81 13.52
C ASP A 179 -20.42 8.31 13.17
N GLY A 180 -19.31 8.86 12.67
CA GLY A 180 -19.14 10.28 12.37
C GLY A 180 -18.64 11.10 13.56
N VAL A 181 -18.65 10.55 14.77
CA VAL A 181 -18.15 11.16 16.00
C VAL A 181 -17.07 10.31 16.65
N ASN A 182 -17.37 9.01 16.83
CA ASN A 182 -16.49 8.06 17.48
C ASN A 182 -15.85 7.13 16.42
N LEU A 183 -14.55 6.93 16.54
CA LEU A 183 -13.80 5.98 15.73
C LEU A 183 -13.21 4.90 16.64
N SER A 184 -13.48 3.62 16.34
CA SER A 184 -12.97 2.49 17.09
C SER A 184 -12.77 1.27 16.19
N ILE A 185 -12.02 0.28 16.67
CA ILE A 185 -11.96 -1.07 16.08
C ILE A 185 -12.59 -2.09 17.01
N SER A 186 -13.11 -3.17 16.43
CA SER A 186 -13.68 -4.30 17.16
C SER A 186 -13.36 -5.62 16.48
N ASN A 187 -13.64 -6.75 17.15
CA ASN A 187 -13.43 -8.11 16.63
C ASN A 187 -12.00 -8.38 16.14
N TYR A 188 -11.01 -7.77 16.81
CA TYR A 188 -9.60 -7.92 16.43
C TYR A 188 -9.13 -9.36 16.61
N THR A 189 -8.53 -9.91 15.55
CA THR A 189 -7.83 -11.21 15.54
C THR A 189 -6.61 -11.13 14.65
N ALA A 190 -5.67 -12.08 14.79
CA ALA A 190 -4.50 -12.15 13.93
C ALA A 190 -4.18 -13.60 13.56
N ILE A 191 -3.77 -13.80 12.30
CA ILE A 191 -3.18 -15.05 11.81
C ILE A 191 -1.68 -14.77 11.68
N GLN A 192 -0.84 -15.70 12.15
CA GLN A 192 0.62 -15.52 12.19
C GLN A 192 1.34 -16.60 11.38
N ASP A 193 2.37 -16.18 10.62
CA ASP A 193 3.38 -17.05 10.01
C ASP A 193 4.69 -16.31 9.87
N THR A 194 5.72 -16.76 10.58
CA THR A 194 7.03 -16.09 10.63
C THR A 194 7.88 -16.29 9.38
N ASN A 195 7.47 -17.13 8.45
CA ASN A 195 8.22 -17.45 7.24
C ASN A 195 7.59 -16.75 6.02
N ILE A 196 6.33 -17.04 5.72
CA ILE A 196 5.69 -16.55 4.50
C ILE A 196 5.12 -15.14 4.66
N PHE A 197 4.82 -14.66 5.89
CA PHE A 197 4.33 -13.29 6.15
C PHE A 197 5.45 -12.30 6.48
N HIS A 198 6.70 -12.68 6.31
CA HIS A 198 7.85 -11.79 6.48
C HIS A 198 8.03 -10.87 5.26
N ARG A 199 7.01 -10.03 4.98
CA ARG A 199 6.94 -9.20 3.77
C ARG A 199 6.52 -7.77 4.09
N ARG A 200 6.98 -6.84 3.25
CA ARG A 200 6.55 -5.46 3.13
C ARG A 200 6.68 -4.99 1.68
N ASP A 201 6.09 -3.85 1.36
CA ASP A 201 6.22 -3.20 0.03
C ASP A 201 5.87 -4.17 -1.12
N TYR A 202 4.70 -4.76 -1.08
CA TYR A 202 4.17 -5.77 -2.02
C TYR A 202 2.85 -5.25 -2.63
N ASN A 203 2.26 -6.01 -3.55
CA ASN A 203 0.95 -5.70 -4.13
C ASN A 203 -0.11 -6.61 -3.53
N LEU A 204 -1.11 -6.05 -2.83
CA LEU A 204 -2.29 -6.78 -2.38
C LEU A 204 -3.44 -6.48 -3.32
N VAL A 205 -3.87 -7.46 -4.10
CA VAL A 205 -4.79 -7.24 -5.21
C VAL A 205 -6.07 -8.04 -5.01
N PRO A 206 -7.25 -7.41 -5.11
CA PRO A 206 -8.53 -8.10 -5.08
C PRO A 206 -8.63 -9.20 -6.15
N GLN A 207 -9.22 -10.32 -5.78
CA GLN A 207 -9.37 -11.50 -6.62
C GLN A 207 -10.78 -12.07 -6.55
N ILE A 208 -11.24 -12.64 -7.67
CA ILE A 208 -12.36 -13.59 -7.72
C ILE A 208 -11.72 -14.95 -8.00
N TYR A 209 -11.85 -15.89 -7.08
CA TYR A 209 -11.30 -17.23 -7.21
C TYR A 209 -12.18 -18.12 -8.07
N PRO A 210 -11.70 -19.28 -8.57
CA PRO A 210 -12.51 -20.19 -9.42
C PRO A 210 -13.81 -20.66 -8.78
N SER A 211 -13.86 -20.70 -7.44
CA SER A 211 -15.08 -20.99 -6.67
C SER A 211 -16.14 -19.89 -6.75
N GLY A 212 -15.82 -18.71 -7.29
CA GLY A 212 -16.62 -17.50 -7.20
C GLY A 212 -16.42 -16.73 -5.87
N GLU A 213 -15.59 -17.23 -4.95
CA GLU A 213 -15.28 -16.55 -3.69
C GLU A 213 -14.44 -15.30 -3.96
N PHE A 214 -14.81 -14.19 -3.32
CA PHE A 214 -14.01 -12.97 -3.32
C PHE A 214 -12.92 -13.06 -2.26
N GLY A 215 -11.74 -12.56 -2.60
CA GLY A 215 -10.62 -12.42 -1.68
C GLY A 215 -9.53 -11.53 -2.25
N MET A 216 -8.30 -11.75 -1.87
CA MET A 216 -7.14 -10.99 -2.32
C MET A 216 -5.91 -11.87 -2.45
N THR A 217 -4.97 -11.49 -3.31
CA THR A 217 -3.67 -12.15 -3.42
C THR A 217 -2.57 -11.14 -3.15
N ALA A 218 -1.66 -11.49 -2.24
CA ALA A 218 -0.43 -10.75 -2.01
C ALA A 218 0.65 -11.25 -2.97
N PHE A 219 1.07 -10.38 -3.91
CA PHE A 219 2.11 -10.62 -4.91
C PHE A 219 3.41 -9.95 -4.50
N GLY A 220 4.55 -10.63 -4.69
CA GLY A 220 5.87 -10.11 -4.40
C GLY A 220 6.16 -9.80 -2.94
N GLY A 221 6.82 -8.67 -2.73
CA GLY A 221 7.21 -8.14 -1.41
C GLY A 221 8.65 -8.45 -1.02
N VAL A 222 9.17 -7.68 -0.06
CA VAL A 222 10.56 -7.70 0.39
C VAL A 222 10.65 -7.67 1.91
N PHE A 223 11.76 -8.09 2.49
CA PHE A 223 12.84 -8.96 2.00
C PHE A 223 12.68 -10.33 2.64
N GLN A 224 13.15 -11.39 1.97
CA GLN A 224 13.16 -12.73 2.56
C GLN A 224 14.00 -12.75 3.85
N LYS A 225 13.61 -13.58 4.81
CA LYS A 225 14.23 -13.62 6.15
C LYS A 225 15.74 -13.90 6.13
N ASN A 226 16.19 -14.73 5.20
CA ASN A 226 17.58 -15.20 5.13
C ASN A 226 18.31 -14.73 3.86
N ALA A 227 17.68 -13.89 3.06
CA ALA A 227 18.25 -13.35 1.83
C ALA A 227 17.73 -11.93 1.58
N ASN A 228 18.60 -11.03 1.16
CA ASN A 228 18.19 -9.67 0.79
C ASN A 228 17.56 -9.66 -0.61
N GLN A 229 16.54 -10.50 -0.82
CA GLN A 229 15.86 -10.77 -2.07
C GLN A 229 14.35 -10.68 -1.89
N PRO A 230 13.59 -10.32 -2.94
CA PRO A 230 12.14 -10.31 -2.89
C PRO A 230 11.55 -11.72 -2.84
N PHE A 231 10.30 -11.83 -2.40
CA PHE A 231 9.50 -13.02 -2.52
C PHE A 231 8.96 -13.14 -3.95
N LEU A 232 8.90 -14.37 -4.45
CA LEU A 232 8.36 -14.67 -5.79
C LEU A 232 7.02 -15.41 -5.72
N THR A 233 6.68 -15.98 -4.57
CA THR A 233 5.51 -16.83 -4.43
C THR A 233 4.34 -16.04 -3.85
N PRO A 234 3.16 -15.99 -4.52
CA PRO A 234 1.99 -15.29 -4.00
C PRO A 234 1.35 -15.97 -2.79
N ILE A 235 0.52 -15.20 -2.08
CA ILE A 235 -0.31 -15.70 -0.96
C ILE A 235 -1.74 -15.29 -1.22
N ASP A 236 -2.62 -16.28 -1.36
CA ASP A 236 -4.05 -16.08 -1.47
C ASP A 236 -4.67 -15.95 -0.08
N ILE A 237 -5.58 -15.00 0.06
CA ILE A 237 -6.25 -14.68 1.32
C ILE A 237 -7.75 -14.56 1.02
N THR A 238 -8.56 -15.40 1.66
CA THR A 238 -10.01 -15.33 1.63
C THR A 238 -10.56 -15.09 3.04
N SER A 239 -11.88 -15.01 3.17
CA SER A 239 -12.52 -14.90 4.49
C SER A 239 -12.22 -16.09 5.39
N THR A 240 -12.01 -17.28 4.81
CA THR A 240 -11.91 -18.57 5.49
C THR A 240 -10.52 -19.20 5.44
N ASN A 241 -9.66 -18.82 4.48
CA ASN A 241 -8.39 -19.49 4.23
C ASN A 241 -7.26 -18.54 3.86
N VAL A 242 -6.03 -18.97 4.15
CA VAL A 242 -4.79 -18.35 3.66
C VAL A 242 -3.95 -19.44 3.01
N GLN A 243 -3.62 -19.29 1.73
CA GLN A 243 -2.92 -20.31 0.94
C GLN A 243 -1.66 -19.74 0.29
N HIS A 244 -0.52 -20.33 0.59
CA HIS A 244 0.75 -20.05 -0.06
C HIS A 244 0.85 -20.77 -1.40
N GLN A 245 1.04 -20.03 -2.50
CA GLN A 245 1.16 -20.55 -3.86
C GLN A 245 2.61 -20.95 -4.18
N SER A 246 3.14 -21.93 -3.43
CA SER A 246 4.57 -22.30 -3.47
C SER A 246 5.03 -22.96 -4.79
N SER A 247 4.11 -23.37 -5.64
CA SER A 247 4.40 -23.95 -6.96
C SER A 247 4.48 -22.94 -8.10
N PHE A 248 4.17 -21.66 -7.84
CA PHE A 248 4.22 -20.59 -8.83
C PHE A 248 5.22 -19.53 -8.41
N ASN A 249 5.99 -19.00 -9.37
CA ASN A 249 6.85 -17.84 -9.18
C ASN A 249 6.38 -16.67 -10.06
N GLU A 250 6.16 -15.53 -9.42
CA GLU A 250 6.05 -14.23 -10.07
C GLU A 250 7.45 -13.65 -10.24
N ASN A 251 7.91 -13.57 -11.49
CA ASN A 251 9.27 -13.17 -11.78
C ASN A 251 9.41 -11.71 -12.22
N LEU A 252 8.31 -11.09 -12.71
CA LEU A 252 8.37 -9.82 -13.44
C LEU A 252 7.97 -8.58 -12.64
N ASN A 253 7.55 -8.72 -11.40
CA ASN A 253 7.28 -7.59 -10.50
C ASN A 253 7.19 -8.05 -9.04
N GLN A 254 7.96 -7.45 -8.13
CA GLN A 254 7.94 -7.85 -6.72
C GLN A 254 7.78 -6.70 -5.74
N TYR A 255 7.71 -5.44 -6.20
CA TYR A 255 7.49 -4.27 -5.34
C TYR A 255 6.13 -3.62 -5.61
N THR A 256 5.68 -2.79 -4.68
CA THR A 256 4.45 -1.99 -4.84
C THR A 256 4.46 -1.19 -6.13
N THR A 257 3.48 -1.45 -6.98
CA THR A 257 3.26 -0.76 -8.25
C THR A 257 1.77 -0.57 -8.54
N ALA A 258 1.44 0.19 -9.59
CA ALA A 258 0.06 0.26 -10.03
C ALA A 258 -0.40 -1.11 -10.54
N THR A 259 -1.56 -1.57 -10.07
CA THR A 259 -2.16 -2.85 -10.45
C THR A 259 -3.57 -2.66 -11.00
N LEU A 260 -3.98 -3.54 -11.92
CA LEU A 260 -5.35 -3.59 -12.44
C LEU A 260 -5.87 -5.04 -12.40
N PRO A 261 -6.77 -5.35 -11.45
CA PRO A 261 -7.48 -6.62 -11.46
C PRO A 261 -8.60 -6.63 -12.52
N VAL A 262 -8.66 -7.68 -13.33
CA VAL A 262 -9.68 -7.86 -14.39
C VAL A 262 -10.24 -9.27 -14.32
N TYR A 263 -11.53 -9.40 -14.09
CA TYR A 263 -12.23 -10.69 -14.08
C TYR A 263 -12.94 -10.95 -15.39
N ASP A 264 -12.57 -12.05 -16.07
CA ASP A 264 -13.28 -12.59 -17.22
C ASP A 264 -14.35 -13.57 -16.74
N SER A 265 -15.58 -13.08 -16.64
CA SER A 265 -16.72 -13.86 -16.17
C SER A 265 -17.18 -14.95 -17.13
N ILE A 266 -16.78 -14.90 -18.42
CA ILE A 266 -17.15 -15.91 -19.42
C ILE A 266 -16.30 -17.16 -19.24
N ASN A 267 -14.99 -16.99 -19.09
CA ASN A 267 -14.05 -18.09 -18.94
C ASN A 267 -13.74 -18.42 -17.47
N ASN A 268 -14.23 -17.61 -16.53
CA ASN A 268 -13.92 -17.69 -15.10
C ASN A 268 -12.40 -17.55 -14.84
N TYR A 269 -11.77 -16.55 -15.50
CA TYR A 269 -10.36 -16.24 -15.35
C TYR A 269 -10.18 -14.95 -14.60
N MET A 270 -9.17 -14.89 -13.74
CA MET A 270 -8.77 -13.67 -13.05
C MET A 270 -7.40 -13.21 -13.53
N HIS A 271 -7.32 -11.99 -14.05
CA HIS A 271 -6.10 -11.37 -14.52
C HIS A 271 -5.68 -10.26 -13.57
N THR A 272 -4.40 -10.19 -13.25
CA THR A 272 -3.80 -9.07 -12.53
C THR A 272 -2.69 -8.48 -13.39
N LEU A 273 -2.82 -7.23 -13.80
CA LEU A 273 -1.77 -6.50 -14.52
C LEU A 273 -0.95 -5.70 -13.53
N PHE A 274 0.35 -5.60 -13.80
CA PHE A 274 1.33 -4.82 -13.04
C PHE A 274 2.03 -3.86 -14.01
N PHE A 275 2.09 -2.56 -13.65
CA PHE A 275 2.56 -1.52 -14.54
C PHE A 275 3.93 -1.00 -14.09
N GLY A 276 5.02 -1.46 -14.71
CA GLY A 276 6.39 -1.09 -14.36
C GLY A 276 6.76 -1.55 -12.94
N GLY A 277 7.34 -0.66 -12.14
CA GLY A 277 7.79 -0.97 -10.78
C GLY A 277 9.24 -1.42 -10.71
N MET A 278 9.53 -2.40 -9.85
CA MET A 278 10.87 -2.97 -9.65
C MET A 278 10.82 -4.50 -9.72
N SER A 279 11.86 -5.12 -10.28
CA SER A 279 11.89 -6.58 -10.47
C SER A 279 13.28 -7.18 -10.30
N LEU A 280 13.31 -8.39 -9.75
CA LEU A 280 14.49 -9.25 -9.68
C LEU A 280 14.86 -9.84 -11.05
N TYR A 281 13.88 -10.01 -11.93
CA TYR A 281 14.07 -10.59 -13.26
C TYR A 281 13.50 -9.68 -14.34
N THR A 282 14.15 -9.72 -15.51
CA THR A 282 13.61 -9.18 -16.76
C THR A 282 13.55 -10.31 -17.78
N LEU A 283 12.53 -10.30 -18.64
CA LEU A 283 12.42 -11.26 -19.75
C LEU A 283 13.08 -10.69 -20.99
N ASP A 284 14.11 -11.37 -21.48
CA ASP A 284 14.62 -11.14 -22.84
C ASP A 284 13.60 -11.75 -23.83
N THR A 285 12.83 -10.90 -24.46
CA THR A 285 11.76 -11.31 -25.39
C THR A 285 12.28 -11.92 -26.69
N ALA A 286 13.55 -11.68 -27.06
CA ALA A 286 14.17 -12.27 -28.25
C ALA A 286 14.57 -13.73 -28.02
N THR A 287 15.01 -14.07 -26.81
CA THR A 287 15.47 -15.42 -26.45
C THR A 287 14.50 -16.17 -25.54
N ASN A 288 13.47 -15.49 -25.03
CA ASN A 288 12.52 -15.97 -24.01
C ASN A 288 13.23 -16.49 -22.74
N VAL A 289 14.30 -15.81 -22.33
CA VAL A 289 15.10 -16.17 -21.14
C VAL A 289 14.91 -15.11 -20.06
N LEU A 290 14.67 -15.55 -18.82
CA LEU A 290 14.68 -14.67 -17.65
C LEU A 290 16.13 -14.32 -17.27
N ILE A 291 16.42 -13.02 -17.22
CA ILE A 291 17.71 -12.47 -16.78
C ILE A 291 17.53 -11.95 -15.35
N GLN A 292 18.30 -12.49 -14.42
CA GLN A 292 18.30 -12.05 -13.03
C GLN A 292 19.21 -10.85 -12.81
N ASP A 293 18.69 -9.82 -12.12
CA ASP A 293 19.48 -8.70 -11.58
C ASP A 293 19.22 -8.55 -10.08
N THR A 294 20.23 -8.90 -9.27
CA THR A 294 20.14 -8.88 -7.80
C THR A 294 20.05 -7.47 -7.21
N LEU A 295 20.24 -6.42 -8.01
CA LEU A 295 20.02 -5.04 -7.60
C LEU A 295 18.52 -4.66 -7.63
N VAL A 296 17.67 -5.54 -8.19
CA VAL A 296 16.20 -5.34 -8.28
C VAL A 296 15.88 -3.96 -8.89
N PRO A 297 16.28 -3.70 -10.14
CA PRO A 297 16.17 -2.39 -10.75
C PRO A 297 14.73 -2.00 -11.06
N PHE A 298 14.52 -0.71 -11.32
CA PHE A 298 13.30 -0.23 -11.96
C PHE A 298 13.15 -0.83 -13.35
N ILE A 299 11.91 -1.18 -13.71
CA ILE A 299 11.56 -1.77 -15.00
C ILE A 299 10.50 -0.97 -15.72
N GLN A 300 10.42 -1.14 -17.05
CA GLN A 300 9.38 -0.57 -17.90
C GLN A 300 8.35 -1.61 -18.36
N SER A 301 8.61 -2.90 -18.10
CA SER A 301 7.71 -3.97 -18.52
C SER A 301 6.35 -3.85 -17.83
N ILE A 302 5.30 -4.18 -18.59
CA ILE A 302 3.97 -4.45 -18.05
C ILE A 302 3.85 -5.97 -17.99
N SER A 303 3.56 -6.52 -16.82
CA SER A 303 3.35 -7.95 -16.64
C SER A 303 1.90 -8.26 -16.29
N LYS A 304 1.50 -9.51 -16.49
CA LYS A 304 0.18 -10.02 -16.18
C LYS A 304 0.27 -11.40 -15.57
N VAL A 305 -0.31 -11.58 -14.40
CA VAL A 305 -0.56 -12.91 -13.83
C VAL A 305 -2.03 -13.28 -14.11
N THR A 306 -2.22 -14.45 -14.68
CA THR A 306 -3.56 -15.01 -14.95
C THR A 306 -3.79 -16.22 -14.07
N ARG A 307 -4.89 -16.22 -13.34
CA ARG A 307 -5.47 -17.40 -12.69
C ARG A 307 -6.55 -17.98 -13.57
N ASP A 308 -6.41 -19.23 -13.96
CA ASP A 308 -7.40 -19.93 -14.75
C ASP A 308 -8.58 -20.44 -13.90
N ASN A 309 -9.57 -21.04 -14.54
CA ASN A 309 -10.81 -21.54 -13.93
C ASN A 309 -10.64 -22.77 -13.03
N VAL A 310 -9.43 -23.32 -12.92
CA VAL A 310 -9.08 -24.40 -11.97
C VAL A 310 -8.05 -23.95 -10.93
N GLY A 311 -7.65 -22.67 -10.96
CA GLY A 311 -6.76 -22.04 -9.98
C GLY A 311 -5.28 -22.03 -10.38
N GLY A 312 -4.93 -22.53 -11.58
CA GLY A 312 -3.57 -22.47 -12.11
C GLY A 312 -3.11 -21.04 -12.37
N LEU A 313 -1.87 -20.71 -11.98
CA LEU A 313 -1.28 -19.39 -12.20
C LEU A 313 -0.28 -19.42 -13.35
N THR A 314 -0.33 -18.40 -14.21
CA THR A 314 0.63 -18.23 -15.32
C THR A 314 0.97 -16.74 -15.43
N GLU A 315 2.28 -16.44 -15.59
CA GLU A 315 2.77 -15.08 -15.76
C GLU A 315 3.11 -14.79 -17.23
N TYR A 316 2.83 -13.57 -17.68
CA TYR A 316 3.11 -13.08 -19.02
C TYR A 316 3.72 -11.67 -18.96
N GLN A 317 4.67 -11.40 -19.84
CA GLN A 317 5.03 -10.04 -20.18
C GLN A 317 4.15 -9.55 -21.33
N MET A 318 3.58 -8.35 -21.20
CA MET A 318 2.80 -7.73 -22.26
C MET A 318 3.72 -7.19 -23.35
N ALA A 319 3.17 -7.01 -24.56
CA ALA A 319 3.92 -6.44 -25.68
C ALA A 319 4.21 -4.94 -25.48
N GLU A 320 3.30 -4.25 -24.82
CA GLU A 320 3.44 -2.84 -24.45
C GLU A 320 4.34 -2.68 -23.23
N SER A 321 4.97 -1.53 -23.13
CA SER A 321 5.82 -1.12 -22.01
C SER A 321 5.41 0.24 -21.49
N MET A 322 5.75 0.53 -20.24
CA MET A 322 5.63 1.87 -19.67
C MET A 322 6.53 2.86 -20.44
N PRO A 323 6.13 4.13 -20.58
CA PRO A 323 6.91 5.13 -21.33
C PRO A 323 8.20 5.56 -20.62
N GLY A 324 8.45 5.07 -19.40
CA GLY A 324 9.60 5.34 -18.56
C GLY A 324 9.67 4.38 -17.38
N TYR A 325 10.67 4.53 -16.53
CA TYR A 325 10.80 3.80 -15.26
C TYR A 325 9.79 4.33 -14.22
N LEU A 326 8.53 4.08 -14.50
CA LEU A 326 7.36 4.52 -13.73
C LEU A 326 6.71 3.31 -13.04
N GLY A 327 5.69 3.59 -12.23
CA GLY A 327 4.85 2.56 -11.62
C GLY A 327 5.12 2.34 -10.14
N THR A 328 6.36 2.41 -9.68
CA THR A 328 6.69 2.21 -8.25
C THR A 328 5.90 3.18 -7.36
N ASN A 329 5.17 2.63 -6.37
CA ASN A 329 4.26 3.37 -5.48
C ASN A 329 3.17 4.21 -6.22
N SER A 330 2.77 3.77 -7.41
CA SER A 330 1.72 4.41 -8.19
C SER A 330 0.38 3.68 -8.01
N PHE A 331 -0.70 4.37 -8.35
CA PHE A 331 -2.05 3.81 -8.38
C PHE A 331 -2.59 3.80 -9.80
N PHE A 332 -3.38 2.78 -10.14
CA PHE A 332 -4.20 2.79 -11.34
C PHE A 332 -5.51 3.53 -11.04
N ILE A 333 -5.81 4.56 -11.81
CA ILE A 333 -7.04 5.35 -11.69
C ILE A 333 -7.84 5.09 -12.97
N PRO A 334 -8.96 4.36 -12.89
CA PRO A 334 -9.85 4.20 -14.04
C PRO A 334 -10.56 5.53 -14.35
N ASP A 335 -10.75 5.81 -15.64
CA ASP A 335 -11.58 6.91 -16.12
C ASP A 335 -13.07 6.62 -15.90
#